data_d8a71e36ca86fe4023766035cbb2326b
#
_entry.id   d8a71e36ca86fe4023766035cbb2326b
#
_cell.length_a   1.000
_cell.length_b   1.000
_cell.length_c   1.000
_cell.angle_alpha   90.00
_cell.angle_beta   90.00
_cell.angle_gamma   90.00
#
_symmetry.space_group_name_H-M   'P 1'
#
loop_
_entity.id
_entity.type
_entity.pdbx_description
1 polymer ?
#
loop_
_entity_poly.entity_id
_entity_poly.type
_entity_poly.pdbx_seq_one_letter_code
_entity_poly.pdbx_strand_id
1 'polypeptide(L)'
;MYKMLAITNRHLCNNDFLAQIQDICTLNEKNSMIKSVSIVLREKDLPENDYKDLASKVLKICKKNNTECILHTYYKVARELNCKKIHLPLHVLKSKPDVCKEFNEVGVSIHCVNEAIEAINLGATYIIAGHIFATDCKKDIPPRGLSFLSSVCSSVNIPVYAIGGILPTNAQEAINAGADGICIMSGLMTCKNPRVFI
;
A
#
# COMPACT_ATOMS: atom_id res chain seq x y z
N MET A 1 -5.21 -14.50 -9.95
CA MET A 1 -4.62 -14.21 -8.60
C MET A 1 -3.88 -12.90 -8.64
N TYR A 2 -4.10 -12.00 -7.68
CA TYR A 2 -3.51 -10.66 -7.59
C TYR A 2 -2.83 -10.44 -6.23
N LYS A 3 -1.98 -9.42 -6.14
CA LYS A 3 -1.36 -9.01 -4.87
C LYS A 3 -2.30 -8.08 -4.09
N MET A 4 -2.24 -8.15 -2.76
CA MET A 4 -2.93 -7.21 -1.87
C MET A 4 -1.92 -6.46 -0.98
N LEU A 5 -2.00 -5.13 -0.96
CA LEU A 5 -1.26 -4.28 -0.04
C LEU A 5 -2.18 -3.84 1.10
N ALA A 6 -1.88 -4.29 2.31
CA ALA A 6 -2.56 -3.85 3.52
C ALA A 6 -1.92 -2.55 4.02
N ILE A 7 -2.61 -1.43 3.81
CA ILE A 7 -2.13 -0.11 4.25
C ILE A 7 -2.54 0.11 5.70
N THR A 8 -1.60 0.45 6.56
CA THR A 8 -1.92 0.65 7.97
C THR A 8 -2.45 2.06 8.27
N ASN A 9 -3.25 2.12 9.31
CA ASN A 9 -3.64 3.31 10.06
C ASN A 9 -4.07 2.85 11.46
N ARG A 10 -3.18 2.99 12.45
CA ARG A 10 -3.41 2.49 13.81
C ARG A 10 -4.63 3.09 14.50
N HIS A 11 -5.03 4.32 14.14
CA HIS A 11 -6.20 4.98 14.70
C HIS A 11 -7.54 4.35 14.29
N LEU A 12 -7.54 3.52 13.25
CA LEU A 12 -8.72 2.79 12.81
C LEU A 12 -8.84 1.41 13.46
N CYS A 13 -7.79 0.93 14.14
CA CYS A 13 -7.82 -0.37 14.78
C CYS A 13 -8.71 -0.32 16.04
N ASN A 14 -9.70 -1.21 16.08
CA ASN A 14 -10.53 -1.39 17.26
C ASN A 14 -9.86 -2.26 18.34
N ASN A 15 -8.87 -3.04 17.96
CA ASN A 15 -8.07 -3.93 18.79
C ASN A 15 -6.63 -3.44 18.90
N ASP A 16 -5.77 -4.23 19.55
CA ASP A 16 -4.34 -3.99 19.53
C ASP A 16 -3.79 -3.99 18.10
N PHE A 17 -3.04 -2.94 17.76
CA PHE A 17 -2.53 -2.74 16.39
C PHE A 17 -1.58 -3.85 15.94
N LEU A 18 -0.69 -4.31 16.83
CA LEU A 18 0.28 -5.35 16.48
C LEU A 18 -0.40 -6.71 16.32
N ALA A 19 -1.45 -6.98 17.10
CA ALA A 19 -2.29 -8.16 16.91
C ALA A 19 -3.01 -8.11 15.56
N GLN A 20 -3.56 -6.95 15.17
CA GLN A 20 -4.19 -6.78 13.84
C GLN A 20 -3.19 -7.03 12.70
N ILE A 21 -1.96 -6.53 12.81
CA ILE A 21 -0.91 -6.82 11.82
C ILE A 21 -0.59 -8.33 11.78
N GLN A 22 -0.50 -8.99 12.93
CA GLN A 22 -0.28 -10.43 13.00
C GLN A 22 -1.39 -11.19 12.26
N ASP A 23 -2.66 -10.84 12.49
CA ASP A 23 -3.82 -11.47 11.85
C ASP A 23 -3.81 -11.26 10.33
N ILE A 24 -3.48 -10.05 9.86
CA ILE A 24 -3.37 -9.77 8.43
C ILE A 24 -2.24 -10.59 7.79
N CYS A 25 -1.12 -10.78 8.47
CA CYS A 25 -0.03 -11.61 7.96
C CYS A 25 -0.44 -13.08 7.74
N THR A 26 -1.43 -13.61 8.48
CA THR A 26 -1.94 -14.98 8.27
C THR A 26 -2.70 -15.16 6.96
N LEU A 27 -3.10 -14.07 6.28
CA LEU A 27 -3.77 -14.13 4.97
C LEU A 27 -2.87 -14.66 3.85
N ASN A 28 -1.55 -14.72 4.05
CA ASN A 28 -0.62 -15.36 3.11
C ASN A 28 -0.71 -16.90 3.09
N GLU A 29 -1.45 -17.48 4.04
CA GLU A 29 -1.76 -18.90 4.00
C GLU A 29 -2.70 -19.16 2.81
N LYS A 30 -2.44 -20.27 2.08
CA LYS A 30 -3.05 -20.65 0.79
C LYS A 30 -4.48 -20.11 0.55
N ASN A 31 -4.60 -19.15 -0.35
CA ASN A 31 -5.88 -18.65 -0.84
C ASN A 31 -5.97 -18.72 -2.37
N SER A 32 -7.18 -18.86 -2.88
CA SER A 32 -7.43 -19.05 -4.32
C SER A 32 -7.38 -17.76 -5.14
N MET A 33 -7.64 -16.59 -4.54
CA MET A 33 -7.75 -15.32 -5.28
C MET A 33 -6.59 -14.35 -5.02
N ILE A 34 -5.99 -14.38 -3.83
CA ILE A 34 -4.87 -13.50 -3.46
C ILE A 34 -3.56 -14.27 -3.57
N LYS A 35 -2.65 -13.77 -4.39
CA LYS A 35 -1.31 -14.35 -4.58
C LYS A 35 -0.42 -14.13 -3.36
N SER A 36 -0.48 -12.95 -2.78
CA SER A 36 0.27 -12.55 -1.58
C SER A 36 -0.29 -11.28 -0.96
N VAL A 37 -0.10 -11.15 0.35
CA VAL A 37 -0.38 -9.93 1.12
C VAL A 37 0.94 -9.33 1.55
N SER A 38 1.07 -8.00 1.44
CA SER A 38 2.21 -7.24 1.98
C SER A 38 1.69 -6.12 2.88
N ILE A 39 2.41 -5.79 3.94
CA ILE A 39 2.07 -4.67 4.83
C ILE A 39 2.74 -3.40 4.33
N VAL A 40 2.00 -2.31 4.19
CA VAL A 40 2.54 -0.96 4.01
C VAL A 40 2.35 -0.18 5.31
N LEU A 41 3.41 0.01 6.08
CA LEU A 41 3.36 0.68 7.38
C LEU A 41 3.27 2.20 7.19
N ARG A 42 2.04 2.73 7.28
CA ARG A 42 1.73 4.13 7.02
C ARG A 42 1.17 4.83 8.27
N GLU A 43 2.07 5.32 9.12
CA GLU A 43 1.73 6.06 10.35
C GLU A 43 2.40 7.44 10.30
N LYS A 44 1.81 8.35 9.50
CA LYS A 44 2.40 9.66 9.14
C LYS A 44 2.45 10.67 10.27
N ASP A 45 1.66 10.48 11.29
CA ASP A 45 1.52 11.36 12.44
C ASP A 45 2.52 11.07 13.55
N LEU A 46 3.24 9.94 13.46
CA LEU A 46 4.27 9.62 14.43
C LEU A 46 5.55 10.45 14.20
N PRO A 47 6.20 10.89 15.27
CA PRO A 47 7.59 11.33 15.21
C PRO A 47 8.50 10.22 14.67
N GLU A 48 9.63 10.59 14.05
CA GLU A 48 10.52 9.63 13.37
C GLU A 48 11.03 8.50 14.31
N ASN A 49 11.36 8.82 15.56
CA ASN A 49 11.80 7.80 16.54
C ASN A 49 10.68 6.84 16.93
N ASP A 50 9.47 7.34 17.18
CA ASP A 50 8.32 6.51 17.53
C ASP A 50 7.91 5.62 16.33
N TYR A 51 7.99 6.17 15.11
CA TYR A 51 7.80 5.39 13.90
C TYR A 51 8.84 4.28 13.76
N LYS A 52 10.11 4.56 14.07
CA LYS A 52 11.19 3.57 14.04
C LYS A 52 10.95 2.41 15.00
N ASP A 53 10.53 2.71 16.23
CA ASP A 53 10.22 1.70 17.23
C ASP A 53 9.04 0.82 16.79
N LEU A 54 7.99 1.44 16.26
CA LEU A 54 6.85 0.70 15.72
C LEU A 54 7.26 -0.14 14.51
N ALA A 55 8.01 0.44 13.57
CA ALA A 55 8.49 -0.24 12.37
C ALA A 55 9.33 -1.47 12.71
N SER A 56 10.21 -1.37 13.72
CA SER A 56 11.00 -2.51 14.20
C SER A 56 10.13 -3.68 14.68
N LYS A 57 9.03 -3.38 15.40
CA LYS A 57 8.08 -4.40 15.87
C LYS A 57 7.31 -5.03 14.71
N VAL A 58 6.79 -4.21 13.79
CA VAL A 58 6.04 -4.68 12.62
C VAL A 58 6.92 -5.51 11.69
N LEU A 59 8.16 -5.09 11.43
CA LEU A 59 9.12 -5.87 10.62
C LEU A 59 9.40 -7.25 11.21
N LYS A 60 9.50 -7.37 12.55
CA LYS A 60 9.67 -8.65 13.24
C LYS A 60 8.45 -9.56 13.04
N ILE A 61 7.23 -9.02 13.16
CA ILE A 61 5.98 -9.76 12.93
C ILE A 61 5.94 -10.24 11.48
N CYS A 62 6.17 -9.36 10.53
CA CYS A 62 6.15 -9.69 9.10
C CYS A 62 7.19 -10.77 8.76
N LYS A 63 8.42 -10.67 9.27
CA LYS A 63 9.47 -11.67 9.07
C LYS A 63 9.07 -13.04 9.62
N LYS A 64 8.48 -13.09 10.83
CA LYS A 64 8.02 -14.34 11.44
C LYS A 64 6.95 -15.04 10.61
N ASN A 65 6.11 -14.28 9.90
CA ASN A 65 4.99 -14.80 9.09
C ASN A 65 5.32 -14.86 7.59
N ASN A 66 6.58 -14.70 7.20
CA ASN A 66 7.00 -14.67 5.80
C ASN A 66 6.19 -13.68 4.94
N THR A 67 5.86 -12.54 5.53
CA THR A 67 5.09 -11.45 4.90
C THR A 67 6.02 -10.28 4.58
N GLU A 68 5.87 -9.70 3.41
CA GLU A 68 6.63 -8.51 3.03
C GLU A 68 6.14 -7.28 3.81
N CYS A 69 7.08 -6.43 4.22
CA CYS A 69 6.79 -5.15 4.84
C CYS A 69 7.45 -4.02 4.04
N ILE A 70 6.66 -3.01 3.72
CA ILE A 70 7.06 -1.80 3.00
C ILE A 70 6.91 -0.64 3.99
N LEU A 71 7.98 0.09 4.27
CA LEU A 71 7.88 1.28 5.11
C LEU A 71 7.37 2.47 4.29
N HIS A 72 6.69 3.42 4.94
CA HIS A 72 6.09 4.56 4.24
C HIS A 72 6.71 5.87 4.71
N THR A 73 7.08 6.75 3.77
CA THR A 73 7.60 8.11 3.98
C THR A 73 8.99 8.18 4.65
N TYR A 74 9.22 7.49 5.74
CA TYR A 74 10.43 7.58 6.57
C TYR A 74 11.59 6.78 5.98
N TYR A 75 12.13 7.22 4.83
CA TYR A 75 13.21 6.50 4.12
C TYR A 75 14.50 6.39 4.94
N LYS A 76 14.80 7.36 5.83
CA LYS A 76 15.94 7.27 6.75
C LYS A 76 15.78 6.10 7.72
N VAL A 77 14.60 5.97 8.33
CA VAL A 77 14.26 4.83 9.19
C VAL A 77 14.32 3.51 8.42
N ALA A 78 13.81 3.49 7.18
CA ALA A 78 13.89 2.29 6.35
C ALA A 78 15.34 1.85 6.10
N ARG A 79 16.26 2.81 5.86
CA ARG A 79 17.70 2.58 5.72
C ARG A 79 18.29 2.01 7.02
N GLU A 80 18.04 2.64 8.17
CA GLU A 80 18.55 2.21 9.47
C GLU A 80 18.09 0.81 9.87
N LEU A 81 16.85 0.45 9.51
CA LEU A 81 16.28 -0.87 9.77
C LEU A 81 16.57 -1.90 8.67
N ASN A 82 17.40 -1.55 7.66
CA ASN A 82 17.71 -2.38 6.50
C ASN A 82 16.47 -2.87 5.73
N CYS A 83 15.36 -2.12 5.78
CA CYS A 83 14.18 -2.38 4.98
C CYS A 83 14.43 -1.90 3.54
N LYS A 84 14.41 -2.79 2.56
CA LYS A 84 14.71 -2.49 1.15
C LYS A 84 13.50 -2.09 0.32
N LYS A 85 12.35 -1.91 0.96
CA LYS A 85 11.08 -1.54 0.32
C LYS A 85 10.51 -0.28 0.97
N ILE A 86 10.18 0.72 0.15
CA ILE A 86 9.66 2.01 0.60
C ILE A 86 8.47 2.45 -0.26
N HIS A 87 7.49 3.08 0.34
CA HIS A 87 6.42 3.79 -0.36
C HIS A 87 6.49 5.29 -0.03
N LEU A 88 6.53 6.13 -1.06
CA LEU A 88 6.73 7.57 -0.91
C LEU A 88 5.56 8.36 -1.49
N PRO A 89 5.16 9.46 -0.85
CA PRO A 89 4.41 10.51 -1.54
C PRO A 89 5.22 11.07 -2.72
N LEU A 90 4.58 11.38 -3.83
CA LEU A 90 5.27 11.86 -5.04
C LEU A 90 6.12 13.10 -4.77
N HIS A 91 5.63 14.05 -3.95
CA HIS A 91 6.39 15.26 -3.61
C HIS A 91 7.70 14.97 -2.85
N VAL A 92 7.72 13.91 -2.05
CA VAL A 92 8.95 13.47 -1.36
C VAL A 92 9.94 12.90 -2.37
N LEU A 93 9.47 12.08 -3.31
CA LEU A 93 10.32 11.54 -4.35
C LEU A 93 10.89 12.65 -5.26
N LYS A 94 10.07 13.64 -5.64
CA LYS A 94 10.52 14.83 -6.39
C LYS A 94 11.64 15.59 -5.68
N SER A 95 11.55 15.74 -4.37
CA SER A 95 12.55 16.47 -3.58
C SER A 95 13.83 15.65 -3.33
N LYS A 96 13.77 14.32 -3.47
CA LYS A 96 14.86 13.39 -3.17
C LYS A 96 14.89 12.21 -4.17
N PRO A 97 15.11 12.46 -5.48
CA PRO A 97 15.04 11.40 -6.50
C PRO A 97 16.08 10.30 -6.28
N ASP A 98 17.24 10.61 -5.71
CA ASP A 98 18.29 9.63 -5.45
C ASP A 98 17.91 8.56 -4.44
N VAL A 99 16.85 8.78 -3.64
CA VAL A 99 16.33 7.77 -2.70
C VAL A 99 15.96 6.47 -3.43
N CYS A 100 15.50 6.54 -4.67
CA CYS A 100 15.18 5.34 -5.45
C CYS A 100 16.36 4.38 -5.61
N LYS A 101 17.59 4.89 -5.64
CA LYS A 101 18.81 4.08 -5.81
C LYS A 101 19.16 3.25 -4.58
N GLU A 102 18.55 3.56 -3.43
CA GLU A 102 18.85 2.92 -2.14
C GLU A 102 17.92 1.74 -1.81
N PHE A 103 16.81 1.63 -2.55
CA PHE A 103 15.76 0.63 -2.29
C PHE A 103 15.54 -0.27 -3.50
N ASN A 104 15.23 -1.53 -3.24
CA ASN A 104 14.91 -2.51 -4.29
C ASN A 104 13.49 -2.30 -4.83
N GLU A 105 12.59 -1.72 -4.02
CA GLU A 105 11.21 -1.47 -4.36
C GLU A 105 10.77 -0.10 -3.82
N VAL A 106 10.35 0.77 -4.73
CA VAL A 106 9.91 2.13 -4.44
C VAL A 106 8.51 2.33 -5.01
N GLY A 107 7.53 2.41 -4.12
CA GLY A 107 6.16 2.71 -4.50
C GLY A 107 5.83 4.19 -4.41
N VAL A 108 4.91 4.64 -5.24
CA VAL A 108 4.42 6.02 -5.23
C VAL A 108 2.91 6.08 -5.35
N SER A 109 2.27 6.90 -4.52
CA SER A 109 0.84 7.22 -4.65
C SER A 109 0.63 8.32 -5.67
N ILE A 110 -0.30 8.11 -6.62
CA ILE A 110 -0.65 9.07 -7.68
C ILE A 110 -2.16 9.32 -7.77
N HIS A 111 -2.51 10.43 -8.41
CA HIS A 111 -3.88 10.90 -8.56
C HIS A 111 -4.22 11.31 -10.00
N CYS A 112 -3.29 11.26 -10.94
CA CYS A 112 -3.52 11.45 -12.37
C CYS A 112 -2.45 10.71 -13.20
N VAL A 113 -2.67 10.56 -14.51
CA VAL A 113 -1.76 9.88 -15.44
C VAL A 113 -0.39 10.57 -15.50
N ASN A 114 -0.36 11.89 -15.51
CA ASN A 114 0.90 12.65 -15.55
C ASN A 114 1.78 12.38 -14.30
N GLU A 115 1.16 12.24 -13.13
CA GLU A 115 1.88 11.85 -11.91
C GLU A 115 2.44 10.44 -12.00
N ALA A 116 1.75 9.51 -12.70
CA ALA A 116 2.24 8.16 -12.91
C ALA A 116 3.49 8.15 -13.81
N ILE A 117 3.46 8.86 -14.92
CA ILE A 117 4.60 9.01 -15.83
C ILE A 117 5.79 9.68 -15.11
N GLU A 118 5.52 10.72 -14.35
CA GLU A 118 6.55 11.41 -13.57
C GLU A 118 7.19 10.49 -12.51
N ALA A 119 6.36 9.70 -11.79
CA ALA A 119 6.87 8.75 -10.80
C ALA A 119 7.84 7.73 -11.42
N ILE A 120 7.52 7.20 -12.61
CA ILE A 120 8.41 6.28 -13.34
C ILE A 120 9.73 6.96 -13.71
N ASN A 121 9.66 8.16 -14.26
CA ASN A 121 10.86 8.92 -14.64
C ASN A 121 11.77 9.21 -13.43
N LEU A 122 11.21 9.26 -12.24
CA LEU A 122 11.93 9.42 -10.98
C LEU A 122 12.39 8.08 -10.36
N GLY A 123 12.10 6.93 -10.98
CA GLY A 123 12.56 5.62 -10.56
C GLY A 123 11.60 4.84 -9.68
N ALA A 124 10.31 5.18 -9.67
CA ALA A 124 9.30 4.34 -9.01
C ALA A 124 9.22 2.95 -9.68
N THR A 125 9.08 1.91 -8.87
CA THR A 125 8.99 0.52 -9.32
C THR A 125 7.57 -0.04 -9.25
N TYR A 126 6.65 0.64 -8.57
CA TYR A 126 5.22 0.39 -8.59
C TYR A 126 4.43 1.65 -8.22
N ILE A 127 3.16 1.66 -8.56
CA ILE A 127 2.25 2.79 -8.33
C ILE A 127 1.04 2.33 -7.51
N ILE A 128 0.56 3.20 -6.61
CA ILE A 128 -0.76 3.11 -6.01
C ILE A 128 -1.64 4.22 -6.59
N ALA A 129 -2.67 3.84 -7.35
CA ALA A 129 -3.59 4.74 -8.04
C ALA A 129 -4.92 4.86 -7.28
N GLY A 130 -5.38 6.05 -7.01
CA GLY A 130 -6.68 6.21 -6.34
C GLY A 130 -7.10 7.63 -6.00
N HIS A 131 -8.29 7.72 -5.39
CA HIS A 131 -9.16 6.61 -4.94
C HIS A 131 -10.14 6.21 -6.06
N ILE A 132 -10.35 4.91 -6.21
CA ILE A 132 -11.09 4.36 -7.36
C ILE A 132 -12.59 4.35 -7.11
N PHE A 133 -13.04 3.87 -5.96
CA PHE A 133 -14.45 3.84 -5.56
C PHE A 133 -14.71 4.81 -4.41
N ALA A 134 -15.98 5.14 -4.15
CA ALA A 134 -16.37 5.97 -3.02
C ALA A 134 -15.87 5.40 -1.69
N THR A 135 -15.40 6.27 -0.80
CA THR A 135 -14.82 5.85 0.48
C THR A 135 -15.02 6.94 1.54
N ASP A 136 -15.33 6.53 2.76
CA ASP A 136 -15.46 7.42 3.91
C ASP A 136 -14.18 8.21 4.23
N CYS A 137 -13.02 7.69 3.83
CA CYS A 137 -11.74 8.38 4.03
C CYS A 137 -11.58 9.64 3.14
N LYS A 138 -12.45 9.83 2.13
CA LYS A 138 -12.44 10.97 1.20
C LYS A 138 -13.86 11.35 0.77
N LYS A 139 -14.76 11.57 1.74
CA LYS A 139 -16.21 11.83 1.50
C LYS A 139 -16.49 12.98 0.56
N ASP A 140 -15.68 14.05 0.65
CA ASP A 140 -15.90 15.30 -0.10
C ASP A 140 -15.23 15.32 -1.48
N ILE A 141 -14.58 14.24 -1.88
CA ILE A 141 -13.89 14.13 -3.17
C ILE A 141 -14.55 13.02 -3.98
N PRO A 142 -15.03 13.27 -5.20
CA PRO A 142 -15.58 12.23 -6.04
C PRO A 142 -14.54 11.16 -6.39
N PRO A 143 -14.93 9.87 -6.45
CA PRO A 143 -14.03 8.80 -6.87
C PRO A 143 -13.57 9.01 -8.32
N ARG A 144 -12.35 8.61 -8.62
CA ARG A 144 -11.77 8.75 -9.97
C ARG A 144 -12.30 7.70 -10.94
N GLY A 145 -12.78 6.58 -10.43
CA GLY A 145 -13.41 5.52 -11.21
C GLY A 145 -12.44 4.59 -11.95
N LEU A 146 -13.04 3.59 -12.59
CA LEU A 146 -12.31 2.54 -13.32
C LEU A 146 -11.67 3.06 -14.61
N SER A 147 -12.28 4.06 -15.26
CA SER A 147 -11.71 4.68 -16.46
C SER A 147 -10.36 5.36 -16.19
N PHE A 148 -10.25 6.07 -15.07
CA PHE A 148 -8.97 6.62 -14.61
C PHE A 148 -7.94 5.51 -14.35
N LEU A 149 -8.34 4.45 -13.65
CA LEU A 149 -7.47 3.32 -13.36
C LEU A 149 -6.94 2.68 -14.65
N SER A 150 -7.83 2.39 -15.61
CA SER A 150 -7.47 1.82 -16.91
C SER A 150 -6.51 2.73 -17.68
N SER A 151 -6.74 4.05 -17.68
CA SER A 151 -5.84 5.02 -18.30
C SER A 151 -4.44 5.01 -17.66
N VAL A 152 -4.34 4.90 -16.34
CA VAL A 152 -3.06 4.78 -15.65
C VAL A 152 -2.38 3.47 -16.05
N CYS A 153 -3.07 2.33 -15.96
CA CYS A 153 -2.51 1.01 -16.29
C CYS A 153 -1.99 0.94 -17.74
N SER A 154 -2.71 1.59 -18.67
CA SER A 154 -2.28 1.63 -20.09
C SER A 154 -1.11 2.59 -20.35
N SER A 155 -0.83 3.51 -19.44
CA SER A 155 0.21 4.54 -19.62
C SER A 155 1.55 4.16 -19.03
N VAL A 156 1.63 3.06 -18.29
CA VAL A 156 2.83 2.65 -17.54
C VAL A 156 3.14 1.16 -17.73
N ASN A 157 4.41 0.79 -17.55
CA ASN A 157 4.89 -0.60 -17.69
C ASN A 157 5.36 -1.20 -16.34
N ILE A 158 4.99 -0.58 -15.23
CA ILE A 158 5.26 -1.06 -13.87
C ILE A 158 3.95 -1.42 -13.16
N PRO A 159 3.97 -2.28 -12.14
CA PRO A 159 2.77 -2.69 -11.43
C PRO A 159 1.95 -1.52 -10.90
N VAL A 160 0.63 -1.57 -11.11
CA VAL A 160 -0.36 -0.60 -10.62
C VAL A 160 -1.30 -1.27 -9.63
N TYR A 161 -1.40 -0.71 -8.44
CA TYR A 161 -2.32 -1.15 -7.39
C TYR A 161 -3.45 -0.14 -7.21
N ALA A 162 -4.69 -0.62 -7.23
CA ALA A 162 -5.88 0.22 -7.01
C ALA A 162 -6.15 0.42 -5.53
N ILE A 163 -6.44 1.66 -5.11
CA ILE A 163 -6.83 2.00 -3.73
C ILE A 163 -8.10 2.84 -3.67
N GLY A 164 -8.83 2.72 -2.56
CA GLY A 164 -9.98 3.55 -2.20
C GLY A 164 -11.31 2.90 -2.52
N GLY A 165 -12.07 2.63 -1.47
CA GLY A 165 -13.37 1.98 -1.54
C GLY A 165 -13.34 0.53 -2.03
N ILE A 166 -12.18 -0.13 -1.99
CA ILE A 166 -12.03 -1.53 -2.40
C ILE A 166 -12.66 -2.44 -1.34
N LEU A 167 -13.55 -3.30 -1.80
CA LEU A 167 -14.27 -4.33 -1.04
C LEU A 167 -14.13 -5.68 -1.75
N PRO A 168 -14.40 -6.80 -1.07
CA PRO A 168 -14.42 -8.12 -1.73
C PRO A 168 -15.32 -8.17 -2.96
N THR A 169 -16.42 -7.43 -2.94
CA THR A 169 -17.44 -7.41 -4.00
C THR A 169 -17.04 -6.62 -5.25
N ASN A 170 -16.09 -5.69 -5.16
CA ASN A 170 -15.67 -4.83 -6.29
C ASN A 170 -14.17 -4.97 -6.65
N ALA A 171 -13.41 -5.74 -5.88
CA ALA A 171 -11.97 -5.92 -6.14
C ALA A 171 -11.69 -6.43 -7.56
N GLN A 172 -12.51 -7.37 -8.07
CA GLN A 172 -12.35 -7.92 -9.41
C GLN A 172 -12.55 -6.88 -10.52
N GLU A 173 -13.38 -5.86 -10.30
CA GLU A 173 -13.56 -4.76 -11.25
C GLU A 173 -12.28 -3.95 -11.44
N ALA A 174 -11.54 -3.70 -10.34
CA ALA A 174 -10.24 -3.03 -10.41
C ALA A 174 -9.20 -3.86 -11.17
N ILE A 175 -9.18 -5.18 -10.97
CA ILE A 175 -8.29 -6.09 -11.71
C ILE A 175 -8.67 -6.13 -13.20
N ASN A 176 -9.97 -6.19 -13.53
CA ASN A 176 -10.45 -6.17 -14.91
C ASN A 176 -10.12 -4.85 -15.63
N ALA A 177 -10.00 -3.74 -14.87
CA ALA A 177 -9.56 -2.44 -15.40
C ALA A 177 -8.03 -2.35 -15.62
N GLY A 178 -7.28 -3.42 -15.34
CA GLY A 178 -5.85 -3.53 -15.62
C GLY A 178 -4.94 -3.44 -14.40
N ALA A 179 -5.47 -3.33 -13.17
CA ALA A 179 -4.62 -3.30 -11.98
C ALA A 179 -3.96 -4.66 -11.71
N ASP A 180 -2.69 -4.65 -11.32
CA ASP A 180 -1.92 -5.85 -10.91
C ASP A 180 -2.29 -6.31 -9.48
N GLY A 181 -2.95 -5.46 -8.73
CA GLY A 181 -3.40 -5.76 -7.39
C GLY A 181 -4.21 -4.63 -6.75
N ILE A 182 -4.52 -4.81 -5.48
CA ILE A 182 -5.37 -3.91 -4.72
C ILE A 182 -4.70 -3.46 -3.42
N CYS A 183 -5.14 -2.31 -2.91
CA CYS A 183 -4.77 -1.80 -1.60
C CYS A 183 -6.01 -1.64 -0.73
N ILE A 184 -5.97 -2.16 0.49
CA ILE A 184 -7.05 -2.01 1.47
C ILE A 184 -6.48 -1.37 2.74
N MET A 185 -7.12 -0.32 3.24
CA MET A 185 -6.75 0.35 4.49
C MET A 185 -7.84 0.17 5.54
N SER A 186 -8.90 0.96 5.49
CA SER A 186 -9.93 0.98 6.53
C SER A 186 -10.55 -0.39 6.75
N GLY A 187 -10.93 -1.10 5.70
CA GLY A 187 -11.53 -2.42 5.82
C GLY A 187 -10.67 -3.39 6.63
N LEU A 188 -9.36 -3.47 6.36
CA LEU A 188 -8.45 -4.34 7.11
C LEU A 188 -8.11 -3.84 8.51
N MET A 189 -8.14 -2.53 8.75
CA MET A 189 -7.84 -1.98 10.07
C MET A 189 -9.03 -2.06 11.04
N THR A 190 -10.26 -1.97 10.52
CA THR A 190 -11.48 -2.00 11.37
C THR A 190 -12.08 -3.39 11.56
N CYS A 191 -11.75 -4.36 10.69
CA CYS A 191 -12.38 -5.68 10.73
C CYS A 191 -11.85 -6.52 11.90
N LYS A 192 -12.75 -7.34 12.47
CA LYS A 192 -12.39 -8.34 13.50
C LYS A 192 -11.74 -9.59 12.89
N ASN A 193 -12.04 -9.87 11.63
CA ASN A 193 -11.51 -11.03 10.92
C ASN A 193 -11.08 -10.62 9.51
N PRO A 194 -9.76 -10.44 9.26
CA PRO A 194 -9.25 -10.06 7.96
C PRO A 194 -9.56 -11.07 6.83
N ARG A 195 -9.89 -12.32 7.17
CA ARG A 195 -10.21 -13.38 6.19
C ARG A 195 -11.45 -13.08 5.34
N VAL A 196 -12.28 -12.10 5.72
CA VAL A 196 -13.42 -11.66 4.89
C VAL A 196 -12.99 -10.99 3.58
N PHE A 197 -11.71 -10.62 3.46
CA PHE A 197 -11.13 -9.98 2.26
C PHE A 197 -10.45 -10.97 1.29
N ILE A 198 -10.52 -12.28 1.58
CA ILE A 198 -9.85 -13.32 0.80
C ILE A 198 -10.82 -14.39 0.32
#